data_be906167e0b6b16ff78c6c5280332256
#
_entry.id   be906167e0b6b16ff78c6c5280332256
#
_cell.length_a   1.000
_cell.length_b   1.000
_cell.length_c   1.000
_cell.angle_alpha   90.00
_cell.angle_beta   90.00
_cell.angle_gamma   90.00
#
_symmetry.space_group_name_H-M   'P 1'
#
loop_
_entity.id
_entity.type
_entity.pdbx_description
1 polymer ?
#
loop_
_entity_poly.entity_id
_entity_poly.type
_entity_poly.pdbx_seq_one_letter_code
_entity_poly.pdbx_strand_id
1 'polypeptide(L)'
;MERPRWFVDFEASGIAPDSYPLEIAVVAADFEYQALIRPVYYWTHWSFDAQDMHGISRENLFAIGLEPSLIAAELNVRFEGARLCSDSPQDGFWLDTLYEAAGVEATFELLPLESFVGRSGADEIYRLLPHRHTHRALPDAQALMMATLEYLG
;
A
#
# COMPACT_ATOMS: atom_id res chain seq x y z
N MET A 1 11.32 -12.74 -16.61
CA MET A 1 10.53 -11.95 -15.66
C MET A 1 11.38 -11.56 -14.49
N GLU A 2 11.25 -10.35 -14.07
CA GLU A 2 11.92 -9.86 -12.86
C GLU A 2 11.24 -10.45 -11.62
N ARG A 3 12.06 -10.88 -10.66
CA ARG A 3 11.55 -11.37 -9.38
C ARG A 3 11.18 -10.16 -8.51
N PRO A 4 9.96 -10.09 -7.95
CA PRO A 4 9.58 -8.97 -7.10
C PRO A 4 10.38 -8.99 -5.78
N ARG A 5 10.83 -7.83 -5.37
CA ARG A 5 11.55 -7.66 -4.10
C ARG A 5 10.72 -6.88 -3.08
N TRP A 6 10.01 -5.85 -3.54
CA TRP A 6 9.30 -4.91 -2.69
C TRP A 6 7.80 -5.12 -2.84
N PHE A 7 7.11 -5.22 -1.73
CA PHE A 7 5.66 -5.46 -1.70
C PHE A 7 4.98 -4.33 -0.95
N VAL A 8 3.92 -3.80 -1.54
CA VAL A 8 3.22 -2.62 -1.05
C VAL A 8 1.78 -2.97 -0.73
N ASP A 9 1.26 -2.38 0.34
CA ASP A 9 -0.16 -2.38 0.64
C ASP A 9 -0.57 -1.04 1.24
N PHE A 10 -1.84 -0.67 1.03
CA PHE A 10 -2.48 0.52 1.59
C PHE A 10 -3.74 0.15 2.32
N GLU A 11 -4.07 0.96 3.34
CA GLU A 11 -5.43 1.04 3.87
C GLU A 11 -5.99 2.42 3.53
N ALA A 12 -7.32 2.51 3.36
CA ALA A 12 -7.95 3.72 2.87
C ALA A 12 -9.22 4.07 3.65
N SER A 13 -9.71 5.30 3.47
CA SER A 13 -10.91 5.80 4.14
C SER A 13 -12.19 5.10 3.68
N GLY A 14 -12.13 4.41 2.55
CA GLY A 14 -13.23 3.69 1.95
C GLY A 14 -12.92 3.38 0.50
N ILE A 15 -13.95 3.07 -0.29
CA ILE A 15 -13.82 2.76 -1.72
C ILE A 15 -14.52 3.77 -2.63
N ALA A 16 -15.00 4.88 -2.07
CA ALA A 16 -15.64 5.93 -2.84
C ALA A 16 -14.62 6.71 -3.69
N PRO A 17 -15.04 7.41 -4.76
CA PRO A 17 -14.11 8.17 -5.60
C PRO A 17 -13.32 9.26 -4.86
N ASP A 18 -13.84 9.76 -3.75
CA ASP A 18 -13.17 10.76 -2.92
C ASP A 18 -12.45 10.17 -1.70
N SER A 19 -12.30 8.86 -1.66
CA SER A 19 -11.49 8.19 -0.63
C SER A 19 -10.02 8.51 -0.79
N TYR A 20 -9.26 8.32 0.28
CA TYR A 20 -7.83 8.65 0.34
C TYR A 20 -7.09 7.61 1.19
N PRO A 21 -5.77 7.47 1.01
CA PRO A 21 -5.00 6.49 1.77
C PRO A 21 -4.78 6.94 3.21
N LEU A 22 -4.86 5.99 4.14
CA LEU A 22 -4.67 6.20 5.58
C LEU A 22 -3.36 5.63 6.08
N GLU A 23 -2.90 4.56 5.46
CA GLU A 23 -1.73 3.83 5.89
C GLU A 23 -1.06 3.22 4.67
N ILE A 24 0.25 3.20 4.69
CA ILE A 24 1.06 2.54 3.67
C ILE A 24 2.09 1.65 4.36
N ALA A 25 2.36 0.48 3.76
CA ALA A 25 3.48 -0.37 4.13
C ALA A 25 4.23 -0.83 2.89
N VAL A 26 5.55 -0.89 2.99
CA VAL A 26 6.43 -1.46 1.97
C VAL A 26 7.36 -2.43 2.66
N VAL A 27 7.41 -3.68 2.19
CA VAL A 27 8.20 -4.72 2.81
C VAL A 27 9.07 -5.44 1.80
N ALA A 28 10.20 -5.94 2.28
CA ALA A 28 11.04 -6.93 1.63
C ALA A 28 11.45 -7.95 2.69
N ALA A 29 12.18 -8.99 2.31
CA ALA A 29 12.60 -10.03 3.26
C ALA A 29 13.42 -9.48 4.43
N ASP A 30 14.16 -8.39 4.20
CA ASP A 30 15.08 -7.77 5.16
C ASP A 30 14.71 -6.32 5.48
N PHE A 31 13.49 -5.88 5.17
CA PHE A 31 13.12 -4.48 5.31
C PHE A 31 11.62 -4.31 5.55
N GLU A 32 11.28 -3.35 6.41
CA GLU A 32 9.91 -2.92 6.65
C GLU A 32 9.86 -1.39 6.72
N TYR A 33 8.86 -0.82 6.04
CA TYR A 33 8.47 0.57 6.19
C TYR A 33 6.96 0.62 6.37
N GLN A 34 6.49 1.40 7.34
CA GLN A 34 5.06 1.67 7.48
C GLN A 34 4.85 3.08 7.98
N ALA A 35 3.74 3.67 7.59
CA ALA A 35 3.36 5.01 8.03
C ALA A 35 1.85 5.17 8.03
N LEU A 36 1.33 5.78 9.09
CA LEU A 36 -0.01 6.35 9.07
C LEU A 36 0.07 7.71 8.38
N ILE A 37 -0.93 8.00 7.57
CA ILE A 37 -0.95 9.18 6.72
C ILE A 37 -1.90 10.22 7.31
N ARG A 38 -1.36 11.39 7.63
CA ARG A 38 -2.19 12.49 8.12
C ARG A 38 -3.00 13.06 6.96
N PRO A 39 -4.36 13.12 7.06
CA PRO A 39 -5.18 13.67 5.99
C PRO A 39 -4.87 15.15 5.74
N VAL A 40 -4.78 15.53 4.46
CA VAL A 40 -4.77 16.94 4.09
C VAL A 40 -6.18 17.52 4.23
N TYR A 41 -6.30 18.84 4.32
CA TYR A 41 -7.57 19.49 4.68
C TYR A 41 -8.75 19.15 3.75
N TYR A 42 -8.50 18.84 2.48
CA TYR A 42 -9.56 18.52 1.53
C TYR A 42 -9.89 17.02 1.45
N TRP A 43 -9.18 16.17 2.20
CA TRP A 43 -9.52 14.75 2.34
C TRP A 43 -10.54 14.61 3.46
N THR A 44 -11.81 14.63 3.12
CA THR A 44 -12.88 14.65 4.11
C THR A 44 -13.72 13.39 4.17
N HIS A 45 -13.61 12.52 3.16
CA HIS A 45 -14.35 11.26 3.14
C HIS A 45 -14.00 10.38 4.34
N TRP A 46 -15.00 9.72 4.88
CA TRP A 46 -14.80 8.73 5.94
C TRP A 46 -15.89 7.68 5.90
N SER A 47 -15.48 6.39 5.89
CA SER A 47 -16.39 5.25 5.98
C SER A 47 -16.20 4.57 7.34
N PHE A 48 -17.24 4.55 8.14
CA PHE A 48 -17.20 3.85 9.43
C PHE A 48 -17.12 2.33 9.25
N ASP A 49 -17.65 1.79 8.15
CA ASP A 49 -17.48 0.37 7.82
C ASP A 49 -16.00 0.06 7.57
N ALA A 50 -15.30 0.92 6.85
CA ALA A 50 -13.85 0.76 6.65
C ALA A 50 -13.10 0.88 7.99
N GLN A 51 -13.48 1.83 8.84
CA GLN A 51 -12.88 1.97 10.17
C GLN A 51 -13.05 0.71 11.01
N ASP A 52 -14.23 0.08 10.95
CA ASP A 52 -14.47 -1.17 11.67
C ASP A 52 -13.53 -2.29 11.18
N MET A 53 -13.13 -2.25 9.93
CA MET A 53 -12.22 -3.25 9.34
C MET A 53 -10.76 -3.01 9.75
N HIS A 54 -10.24 -1.79 9.58
CA HIS A 54 -8.83 -1.52 9.85
C HIS A 54 -8.54 -1.02 11.27
N GLY A 55 -9.56 -0.58 11.99
CA GLY A 55 -9.42 -0.15 13.38
C GLY A 55 -8.71 1.20 13.57
N ILE A 56 -8.52 1.98 12.50
CA ILE A 56 -7.83 3.27 12.57
C ILE A 56 -8.88 4.38 12.62
N SER A 57 -8.84 5.22 13.67
CA SER A 57 -9.73 6.36 13.77
C SER A 57 -9.15 7.56 13.02
N ARG A 58 -10.03 8.42 12.52
CA ARG A 58 -9.59 9.66 11.88
C ARG A 58 -8.84 10.58 12.86
N GLU A 59 -9.24 10.59 14.12
CA GLU A 59 -8.54 11.33 15.17
C GLU A 59 -7.08 10.88 15.32
N ASN A 60 -6.85 9.57 15.28
CA ASN A 60 -5.49 9.02 15.34
C ASN A 60 -4.62 9.48 14.18
N LEU A 61 -5.19 9.58 12.98
CA LEU A 61 -4.44 10.05 11.82
C LEU A 61 -3.97 11.49 12.00
N PHE A 62 -4.79 12.34 12.58
CA PHE A 62 -4.38 13.72 12.87
C PHE A 62 -3.39 13.80 14.04
N ALA A 63 -3.49 12.89 15.00
CA ALA A 63 -2.61 12.89 16.17
C ALA A 63 -1.20 12.37 15.87
N ILE A 64 -1.09 11.28 15.11
CA ILE A 64 0.19 10.57 14.91
C ILE A 64 0.54 10.30 13.45
N GLY A 65 -0.33 10.63 12.50
CA GLY A 65 -0.05 10.46 11.08
C GLY A 65 1.00 11.43 10.58
N LEU A 66 1.75 11.01 9.57
CA LEU A 66 2.75 11.83 8.89
C LEU A 66 2.13 12.53 7.69
N GLU A 67 2.58 13.74 7.42
CA GLU A 67 2.09 14.49 6.26
C GLU A 67 2.47 13.77 4.95
N PRO A 68 1.60 13.82 3.93
CA PRO A 68 1.89 13.22 2.63
C PRO A 68 3.23 13.66 2.03
N SER A 69 3.61 14.93 2.17
CA SER A 69 4.87 15.45 1.65
C SER A 69 6.08 14.76 2.27
N LEU A 70 6.03 14.47 3.57
CA LEU A 70 7.11 13.79 4.27
C LEU A 70 7.22 12.34 3.82
N ILE A 71 6.07 11.64 3.73
CA ILE A 71 6.04 10.24 3.31
C ILE A 71 6.55 10.12 1.87
N ALA A 72 6.09 10.98 0.96
CA ALA A 72 6.52 10.96 -0.43
C ALA A 72 8.03 11.21 -0.55
N ALA A 73 8.58 12.13 0.23
CA ALA A 73 10.03 12.40 0.24
C ALA A 73 10.82 11.17 0.70
N GLU A 74 10.37 10.50 1.76
CA GLU A 74 11.03 9.30 2.27
C GLU A 74 10.97 8.15 1.25
N LEU A 75 9.81 7.92 0.65
CA LEU A 75 9.64 6.87 -0.36
C LEU A 75 10.50 7.14 -1.59
N ASN A 76 10.55 8.38 -2.05
CA ASN A 76 11.32 8.74 -3.23
C ASN A 76 12.82 8.50 -3.04
N VAL A 77 13.33 8.76 -1.84
CA VAL A 77 14.75 8.52 -1.54
C VAL A 77 15.02 7.01 -1.42
N ARG A 78 14.17 6.29 -0.68
CA ARG A 78 14.39 4.87 -0.40
C ARG A 78 14.21 3.98 -1.61
N PHE A 79 13.27 4.32 -2.49
CA PHE A 79 12.86 3.44 -3.59
C PHE A 79 13.15 4.00 -4.97
N GLU A 80 14.05 4.98 -5.08
CA GLU A 80 14.41 5.56 -6.37
C GLU A 80 14.80 4.48 -7.38
N GLY A 81 14.11 4.46 -8.52
CA GLY A 81 14.35 3.50 -9.58
C GLY A 81 13.82 2.09 -9.30
N ALA A 82 13.19 1.86 -8.14
CA ALA A 82 12.70 0.53 -7.79
C ALA A 82 11.34 0.25 -8.45
N ARG A 83 11.00 -1.05 -8.48
CA ARG A 83 9.69 -1.55 -8.91
C ARG A 83 9.01 -2.21 -7.72
N LEU A 84 7.90 -1.65 -7.28
CA LEU A 84 7.14 -2.15 -6.16
C LEU A 84 5.97 -2.99 -6.65
N CYS A 85 5.70 -4.08 -5.97
CA CYS A 85 4.66 -5.04 -6.33
C CYS A 85 3.42 -4.83 -5.46
N SER A 86 2.26 -4.75 -6.09
CA SER A 86 0.96 -4.58 -5.45
C SER A 86 0.00 -5.68 -5.92
N ASP A 87 -0.92 -6.10 -5.05
CA ASP A 87 -1.94 -7.10 -5.37
C ASP A 87 -3.30 -6.49 -5.70
N SER A 88 -3.41 -5.18 -5.71
CA SER A 88 -4.69 -4.51 -5.94
C SER A 88 -4.52 -3.29 -6.86
N PRO A 89 -5.40 -3.13 -7.87
CA PRO A 89 -5.39 -1.91 -8.69
C PRO A 89 -5.72 -0.65 -7.89
N GLN A 90 -6.37 -0.79 -6.73
CA GLN A 90 -6.65 0.33 -5.84
C GLN A 90 -5.39 0.96 -5.29
N ASP A 91 -4.32 0.19 -5.12
CA ASP A 91 -3.06 0.70 -4.58
C ASP A 91 -2.45 1.78 -5.48
N GLY A 92 -2.60 1.64 -6.80
CA GLY A 92 -2.17 2.67 -7.74
C GLY A 92 -2.93 3.98 -7.54
N PHE A 93 -4.24 3.89 -7.32
CA PHE A 93 -5.07 5.05 -7.03
C PHE A 93 -4.66 5.72 -5.71
N TRP A 94 -4.39 4.93 -4.67
CA TRP A 94 -3.94 5.45 -3.38
C TRP A 94 -2.58 6.13 -3.48
N LEU A 95 -1.66 5.54 -4.24
CA LEU A 95 -0.36 6.15 -4.46
C LEU A 95 -0.47 7.49 -5.18
N ASP A 96 -1.28 7.55 -6.24
CA ASP A 96 -1.50 8.78 -6.99
C ASP A 96 -2.13 9.86 -6.11
N THR A 97 -3.08 9.49 -5.28
CA THR A 97 -3.75 10.40 -4.35
C THR A 97 -2.76 10.96 -3.32
N LEU A 98 -1.89 10.11 -2.79
CA LEU A 98 -0.84 10.52 -1.86
C LEU A 98 0.12 11.51 -2.51
N TYR A 99 0.58 11.20 -3.71
CA TYR A 99 1.57 12.03 -4.41
C TYR A 99 0.99 13.33 -4.94
N GLU A 100 -0.29 13.32 -5.31
CA GLU A 100 -1.00 14.57 -5.65
C GLU A 100 -1.03 15.52 -4.44
N ALA A 101 -1.35 15.01 -3.26
CA ALA A 101 -1.35 15.80 -2.04
C ALA A 101 0.05 16.29 -1.68
N ALA A 102 1.07 15.48 -1.95
CA ALA A 102 2.48 15.84 -1.69
C ALA A 102 3.02 16.87 -2.70
N GLY A 103 2.43 16.96 -3.88
CA GLY A 103 2.87 17.89 -4.92
C GLY A 103 4.17 17.49 -5.61
N VAL A 104 4.54 16.23 -5.59
CA VAL A 104 5.75 15.71 -6.24
C VAL A 104 5.41 14.43 -7.02
N GLU A 105 6.32 14.02 -7.90
CA GLU A 105 6.18 12.77 -8.64
C GLU A 105 6.97 11.65 -7.97
N ALA A 106 6.47 10.41 -8.12
CA ALA A 106 7.18 9.25 -7.61
C ALA A 106 8.42 8.95 -8.45
N THR A 107 9.51 8.58 -7.77
CA THR A 107 10.77 8.19 -8.41
C THR A 107 10.86 6.69 -8.68
N PHE A 108 9.80 5.96 -8.41
CA PHE A 108 9.69 4.50 -8.54
C PHE A 108 8.39 4.14 -9.26
N GLU A 109 8.27 2.88 -9.64
CA GLU A 109 7.06 2.37 -10.27
C GLU A 109 6.32 1.44 -9.32
N LEU A 110 4.99 1.54 -9.33
CA LEU A 110 4.11 0.57 -8.68
C LEU A 110 3.47 -0.29 -9.76
N LEU A 111 3.69 -1.58 -9.72
CA LEU A 111 3.22 -2.51 -10.74
C LEU A 111 2.35 -3.60 -10.11
N PRO A 112 1.34 -4.09 -10.85
CA PRO A 112 0.53 -5.18 -10.37
C PRO A 112 1.33 -6.49 -10.31
N LEU A 113 0.92 -7.40 -9.45
CA LEU A 113 1.56 -8.71 -9.27
C LEU A 113 1.72 -9.46 -10.60
N GLU A 114 0.74 -9.35 -11.49
CA GLU A 114 0.75 -9.98 -12.81
C GLU A 114 1.94 -9.55 -13.67
N SER A 115 2.45 -8.35 -13.47
CA SER A 115 3.62 -7.85 -14.21
C SER A 115 4.89 -8.61 -13.85
N PHE A 116 4.93 -9.24 -12.67
CA PHE A 116 6.09 -9.99 -12.19
C PHE A 116 5.97 -11.49 -12.44
N VAL A 117 4.79 -12.06 -12.26
CA VAL A 117 4.60 -13.52 -12.26
C VAL A 117 3.64 -14.01 -13.33
N GLY A 118 3.06 -13.10 -14.12
CA GLY A 118 2.02 -13.45 -15.09
C GLY A 118 0.67 -13.66 -14.41
N ARG A 119 -0.37 -13.77 -15.23
CA ARG A 119 -1.75 -13.91 -14.73
C ARG A 119 -1.95 -15.22 -13.96
N SER A 120 -1.44 -16.31 -14.51
CA SER A 120 -1.54 -17.63 -13.87
C SER A 120 -0.80 -17.67 -12.54
N GLY A 121 0.40 -17.09 -12.49
CA GLY A 121 1.17 -16.98 -11.26
C GLY A 121 0.46 -16.14 -10.21
N ALA A 122 -0.12 -15.03 -10.62
CA ALA A 122 -0.89 -14.17 -9.70
C ALA A 122 -2.08 -14.93 -9.11
N ASP A 123 -2.83 -15.67 -9.93
CA ASP A 123 -3.96 -16.46 -9.47
C ASP A 123 -3.53 -17.50 -8.42
N GLU A 124 -2.40 -18.16 -8.63
CA GLU A 124 -1.86 -19.12 -7.65
C GLU A 124 -1.47 -18.44 -6.34
N ILE A 125 -0.84 -17.27 -6.42
CA ILE A 125 -0.46 -16.50 -5.24
C ILE A 125 -1.70 -16.06 -4.46
N TYR A 126 -2.74 -15.61 -5.14
CA TYR A 126 -4.00 -15.23 -4.47
C TYR A 126 -4.62 -16.40 -3.70
N ARG A 127 -4.47 -17.64 -4.20
CA ARG A 127 -4.95 -18.82 -3.47
C ARG A 127 -4.12 -19.12 -2.22
N LEU A 128 -2.86 -18.70 -2.20
CA LEU A 128 -1.97 -18.89 -1.04
C LEU A 128 -2.19 -17.81 0.04
N LEU A 129 -2.88 -16.71 -0.29
CA LEU A 129 -3.15 -15.64 0.67
C LEU A 129 -4.14 -16.14 1.73
N PRO A 130 -4.00 -15.66 2.99
CA PRO A 130 -4.94 -16.02 4.03
C PRO A 130 -6.35 -15.51 3.68
N HIS A 131 -7.37 -16.30 4.02
CA HIS A 131 -8.78 -15.94 3.76
C HIS A 131 -9.24 -14.73 4.58
N ARG A 132 -8.54 -14.44 5.67
CA ARG A 132 -8.82 -13.28 6.52
C ARG A 132 -7.69 -12.29 6.40
N HIS A 133 -8.00 -11.10 5.88
CA HIS A 133 -7.08 -9.97 5.92
C HIS A 133 -7.14 -9.32 7.28
N THR A 134 -6.02 -8.83 7.76
CA THR A 134 -5.98 -8.04 9.00
C THR A 134 -6.49 -6.62 8.78
N HIS A 135 -6.61 -6.22 7.52
CA HIS A 135 -6.97 -4.87 7.10
C HIS A 135 -6.03 -3.80 7.69
N ARG A 136 -4.77 -4.18 7.90
CA ARG A 136 -3.67 -3.27 8.23
C ARG A 136 -2.58 -3.46 7.19
N ALA A 137 -1.93 -2.35 6.79
CA ALA A 137 -1.03 -2.36 5.64
C ALA A 137 0.18 -3.27 5.82
N LEU A 138 0.86 -3.23 6.98
CA LEU A 138 2.07 -4.02 7.18
C LEU A 138 1.81 -5.53 7.16
N PRO A 139 0.89 -6.08 7.97
CA PRO A 139 0.61 -7.52 7.90
C PRO A 139 0.12 -7.97 6.53
N ASP A 140 -0.68 -7.17 5.84
CA ASP A 140 -1.21 -7.54 4.53
C ASP A 140 -0.11 -7.52 3.46
N ALA A 141 0.82 -6.55 3.51
CA ALA A 141 1.98 -6.54 2.62
C ALA A 141 2.92 -7.74 2.89
N GLN A 142 3.13 -8.09 4.16
CA GLN A 142 3.91 -9.27 4.54
C GLN A 142 3.26 -10.55 4.05
N ALA A 143 1.94 -10.66 4.14
CA ALA A 143 1.21 -11.83 3.64
C ALA A 143 1.40 -12.00 2.12
N LEU A 144 1.30 -10.91 1.37
CA LEU A 144 1.55 -10.92 -0.07
C LEU A 144 2.98 -11.35 -0.37
N MET A 145 3.95 -10.80 0.33
CA MET A 145 5.35 -11.16 0.17
C MET A 145 5.57 -12.66 0.42
N MET A 146 5.07 -13.18 1.53
CA MET A 146 5.26 -14.58 1.90
C MET A 146 4.61 -15.53 0.90
N ALA A 147 3.40 -15.23 0.45
CA ALA A 147 2.71 -16.02 -0.56
C ALA A 147 3.48 -16.02 -1.90
N THR A 148 4.00 -14.86 -2.28
CA THR A 148 4.78 -14.72 -3.52
C THR A 148 6.09 -15.49 -3.45
N LEU A 149 6.81 -15.39 -2.35
CA LEU A 149 8.07 -16.12 -2.15
C LEU A 149 7.84 -17.63 -2.10
N GLU A 150 6.75 -18.08 -1.50
CA GLU A 150 6.36 -19.49 -1.50
C GLU A 150 6.11 -19.99 -2.93
N TYR A 151 5.36 -19.21 -3.71
CA TYR A 151 5.08 -19.55 -5.11
C TYR A 151 6.35 -19.63 -5.96
N LEU A 152 7.29 -18.71 -5.75
CA LEU A 152 8.53 -18.65 -6.53
C LEU A 152 9.56 -19.72 -6.11
N GLY A 153 9.39 -20.32 -4.95
CA GLY A 153 10.26 -21.35 -4.42
C GLY A 153 11.53 -20.79 -3.83
#